data_5faa1acce52e26e7d1fb21f226a2cb7e
#
_entry.id   5faa1acce52e26e7d1fb21f226a2cb7e
#
_cell.length_a   1.000
_cell.length_b   1.000
_cell.length_c   1.000
_cell.angle_alpha   90.00
_cell.angle_beta   90.00
_cell.angle_gamma   90.00
#
_symmetry.space_group_name_H-M   'P 1'
#
loop_
_entity.id
_entity.type
_entity.pdbx_description
1 polymer ?
#
loop_
_entity_poly.entity_id
_entity_poly.type
_entity_poly.pdbx_seq_one_letter_code
_entity_poly.pdbx_strand_id
1 'polypeptide(L)'
;MNGISLDQPGSGSLDRERGPVDAPRAEPRRLAVMTFAADKDYLALARMTAMHVAGLLGLPIGRVTDLRLAVDEACSLFLAGPSGPDAPLLASSRAAESATLTLRFDRLAEHLRISVSGPLPLRRPDEDDLGWTMLCALVGSPRWEVRDGVGTLTLTEPIPTGRA
;
A
#
# COMPACT_ATOMS: atom_id res chain seq x y z
N MET A 1 82.98 1.63 -3.06
CA MET A 1 82.55 2.62 -4.06
C MET A 1 81.11 2.33 -4.35
N ASN A 2 80.24 2.77 -3.59
CA ASN A 2 79.32 3.93 -3.63
C ASN A 2 78.33 3.84 -4.81
N GLY A 3 77.13 3.47 -4.52
CA GLY A 3 75.99 3.62 -5.38
C GLY A 3 74.72 3.64 -4.52
N ILE A 4 74.32 4.86 -4.10
CA ILE A 4 73.10 5.14 -3.35
C ILE A 4 71.98 5.16 -4.39
N SER A 5 70.98 4.24 -4.28
CA SER A 5 69.74 4.29 -5.03
C SER A 5 68.66 4.87 -4.12
N LEU A 6 68.13 6.03 -4.50
CA LEU A 6 67.02 6.70 -3.84
C LEU A 6 65.71 6.03 -4.27
N ASP A 7 65.09 5.41 -3.30
CA ASP A 7 63.74 4.89 -3.42
C ASP A 7 62.73 6.04 -3.29
N GLN A 8 61.88 6.21 -4.31
CA GLN A 8 60.79 7.15 -4.30
C GLN A 8 59.56 6.53 -3.76
N PRO A 9 58.82 7.12 -2.78
CA PRO A 9 57.54 6.60 -2.33
C PRO A 9 56.43 6.90 -3.36
N GLY A 10 55.85 5.84 -3.86
CA GLY A 10 54.69 5.86 -4.73
C GLY A 10 53.48 6.54 -4.02
N SER A 11 53.04 7.61 -4.63
CA SER A 11 51.79 8.30 -4.34
C SER A 11 50.61 7.38 -4.67
N GLY A 12 50.14 6.65 -3.67
CA GLY A 12 48.89 5.90 -3.75
C GLY A 12 47.72 6.85 -3.62
N SER A 13 47.15 7.21 -4.76
CA SER A 13 45.85 7.89 -4.85
C SER A 13 44.75 6.98 -4.32
N LEU A 14 44.28 7.25 -3.10
CA LEU A 14 43.09 6.64 -2.56
C LEU A 14 41.87 7.31 -3.20
N ASP A 15 41.52 6.87 -4.41
CA ASP A 15 40.19 7.08 -4.94
C ASP A 15 39.18 6.31 -4.05
N ARG A 16 38.66 7.03 -3.07
CA ARG A 16 37.44 6.62 -2.38
C ARG A 16 36.32 6.68 -3.41
N GLU A 17 36.01 5.52 -3.96
CA GLU A 17 34.72 5.33 -4.62
C GLU A 17 33.61 5.74 -3.62
N ARG A 18 33.07 6.93 -3.85
CA ARG A 18 31.80 7.32 -3.25
C ARG A 18 30.75 6.40 -3.83
N GLY A 19 30.34 5.42 -3.04
CA GLY A 19 29.17 4.63 -3.35
C GLY A 19 27.98 5.53 -3.67
N PRO A 20 26.97 5.04 -4.40
CA PRO A 20 25.84 5.84 -4.82
C PRO A 20 25.23 6.52 -3.59
N VAL A 21 25.24 7.86 -3.61
CA VAL A 21 24.60 8.70 -2.59
C VAL A 21 23.13 8.27 -2.60
N ASP A 22 22.69 7.67 -1.50
CA ASP A 22 21.31 7.25 -1.31
C ASP A 22 20.42 8.48 -1.53
N ALA A 23 19.75 8.54 -2.67
CA ALA A 23 18.88 9.65 -3.01
C ALA A 23 17.85 9.76 -1.87
N PRO A 24 17.57 10.96 -1.33
CA PRO A 24 16.67 11.13 -0.22
C PRO A 24 15.34 10.47 -0.59
N ARG A 25 14.99 9.39 0.12
CA ARG A 25 13.68 8.78 -0.02
C ARG A 25 12.67 9.84 0.33
N ALA A 26 11.98 10.34 -0.69
CA ALA A 26 10.94 11.34 -0.50
C ALA A 26 9.97 10.82 0.56
N GLU A 27 9.85 11.55 1.66
CA GLU A 27 8.93 11.16 2.73
C GLU A 27 7.51 11.09 2.20
N PRO A 28 6.74 10.08 2.62
CA PRO A 28 5.37 9.93 2.17
C PRO A 28 4.52 11.12 2.63
N ARG A 29 3.94 11.86 1.67
CA ARG A 29 2.99 12.92 1.96
C ARG A 29 1.61 12.33 2.13
N ARG A 30 1.02 12.47 3.31
CA ARG A 30 -0.35 12.06 3.56
C ARG A 30 -1.33 12.98 2.85
N LEU A 31 -2.24 12.40 2.07
CA LEU A 31 -3.29 13.11 1.36
C LEU A 31 -4.62 13.04 2.10
N ALA A 32 -5.00 11.85 2.57
CA ALA A 32 -6.22 11.62 3.32
C ALA A 32 -6.09 10.41 4.24
N VAL A 33 -6.85 10.45 5.34
CA VAL A 33 -7.09 9.30 6.23
C VAL A 33 -8.54 9.33 6.62
N MET A 34 -9.18 8.19 6.61
CA MET A 34 -10.52 8.01 7.15
C MET A 34 -10.60 6.73 7.95
N THR A 35 -11.37 6.75 9.01
CA THR A 35 -11.70 5.58 9.82
C THR A 35 -13.21 5.48 9.92
N PHE A 36 -13.75 4.30 9.67
CA PHE A 36 -15.18 4.05 9.66
C PHE A 36 -15.49 2.65 10.18
N ALA A 37 -16.73 2.41 10.59
CA ALA A 37 -17.15 1.09 11.03
C ALA A 37 -16.94 0.06 9.90
N ALA A 38 -16.50 -1.13 10.28
CA ALA A 38 -16.30 -2.24 9.33
C ALA A 38 -17.66 -2.81 8.89
N ASP A 39 -18.43 -1.99 8.18
CA ASP A 39 -19.75 -2.29 7.68
C ASP A 39 -19.86 -1.89 6.20
N LYS A 40 -20.55 -2.74 5.42
CA LYS A 40 -20.79 -2.53 3.98
C LYS A 40 -21.46 -1.18 3.65
N ASP A 41 -22.27 -0.66 4.57
CA ASP A 41 -22.98 0.61 4.36
C ASP A 41 -22.03 1.80 4.26
N TYR A 42 -20.82 1.70 4.80
CA TYR A 42 -19.79 2.73 4.74
C TYR A 42 -18.82 2.60 3.55
N LEU A 43 -18.90 1.53 2.76
CA LEU A 43 -18.03 1.34 1.58
C LEU A 43 -18.21 2.47 0.54
N ALA A 44 -19.38 3.07 0.48
CA ALA A 44 -19.61 4.22 -0.40
C ALA A 44 -18.67 5.40 -0.09
N LEU A 45 -18.36 5.65 1.19
CA LEU A 45 -17.41 6.69 1.60
C LEU A 45 -15.99 6.37 1.12
N ALA A 46 -15.56 5.11 1.28
CA ALA A 46 -14.26 4.67 0.80
C ALA A 46 -14.11 4.87 -0.71
N ARG A 47 -15.12 4.45 -1.50
CA ARG A 47 -15.16 4.62 -2.96
C ARG A 47 -15.10 6.10 -3.38
N MET A 48 -15.91 6.95 -2.74
CA MET A 48 -15.93 8.38 -3.05
C MET A 48 -14.61 9.05 -2.73
N THR A 49 -13.99 8.71 -1.60
CA THR A 49 -12.68 9.24 -1.23
C THR A 49 -11.60 8.81 -2.22
N ALA A 50 -11.60 7.55 -2.64
CA ALA A 50 -10.66 7.05 -3.64
C ALA A 50 -10.79 7.82 -4.97
N MET A 51 -12.01 8.00 -5.46
CA MET A 51 -12.28 8.77 -6.69
C MET A 51 -11.82 10.22 -6.57
N HIS A 52 -12.10 10.86 -5.43
CA HIS A 52 -11.72 12.26 -5.21
C HIS A 52 -10.21 12.43 -5.17
N VAL A 53 -9.50 11.61 -4.39
CA VAL A 53 -8.03 11.64 -4.31
C VAL A 53 -7.39 11.36 -5.68
N ALA A 54 -7.88 10.35 -6.40
CA ALA A 54 -7.40 10.01 -7.74
C ALA A 54 -7.60 11.18 -8.73
N GLY A 55 -8.76 11.83 -8.68
CA GLY A 55 -9.06 13.02 -9.49
C GLY A 55 -8.16 14.20 -9.16
N LEU A 56 -7.91 14.50 -7.88
CA LEU A 56 -6.98 15.55 -7.45
C LEU A 56 -5.54 15.30 -7.91
N LEU A 57 -5.15 14.04 -8.09
CA LEU A 57 -3.83 13.65 -8.61
C LEU A 57 -3.77 13.62 -10.13
N GLY A 58 -4.87 13.95 -10.82
CA GLY A 58 -4.94 13.99 -12.28
C GLY A 58 -4.90 12.61 -12.95
N LEU A 59 -5.33 11.55 -12.25
CA LEU A 59 -5.39 10.23 -12.87
C LEU A 59 -6.45 10.21 -14.00
N PRO A 60 -6.20 9.46 -15.10
CA PRO A 60 -7.19 9.26 -16.15
C PRO A 60 -8.46 8.63 -15.61
N ILE A 61 -9.62 8.95 -16.20
CA ILE A 61 -10.94 8.49 -15.71
C ILE A 61 -11.04 6.97 -15.59
N GLY A 62 -10.42 6.23 -16.49
CA GLY A 62 -10.34 4.77 -16.40
C GLY A 62 -9.64 4.32 -15.12
N ARG A 63 -8.50 4.93 -14.77
CA ARG A 63 -7.76 4.61 -13.54
C ARG A 63 -8.50 5.03 -12.28
N VAL A 64 -9.25 6.15 -12.33
CA VAL A 64 -10.14 6.56 -11.23
C VAL A 64 -11.20 5.48 -10.98
N THR A 65 -11.78 4.92 -12.05
CA THR A 65 -12.76 3.84 -11.97
C THR A 65 -12.14 2.55 -11.40
N ASP A 66 -10.97 2.17 -11.90
CA ASP A 66 -10.24 0.99 -11.42
C ASP A 66 -9.90 1.10 -9.94
N LEU A 67 -9.38 2.26 -9.49
CA LEU A 67 -9.08 2.50 -8.07
C LEU A 67 -10.32 2.48 -7.19
N ARG A 68 -11.44 2.99 -7.67
CA ARG A 68 -12.71 2.91 -6.96
C ARG A 68 -13.11 1.45 -6.69
N LEU A 69 -13.00 0.60 -7.72
CA LEU A 69 -13.29 -0.83 -7.60
C LEU A 69 -12.28 -1.54 -6.71
N ALA A 70 -10.99 -1.23 -6.87
CA ALA A 70 -9.93 -1.81 -6.06
C ALA A 70 -10.07 -1.48 -4.57
N VAL A 71 -10.46 -0.26 -4.22
CA VAL A 71 -10.71 0.13 -2.82
C VAL A 71 -11.97 -0.55 -2.27
N ASP A 72 -13.00 -0.69 -3.08
CA ASP A 72 -14.22 -1.42 -2.69
C ASP A 72 -13.89 -2.88 -2.35
N GLU A 73 -13.17 -3.55 -3.23
CA GLU A 73 -12.75 -4.93 -3.04
C GLU A 73 -11.78 -5.08 -1.86
N ALA A 74 -10.81 -4.18 -1.76
CA ALA A 74 -9.87 -4.17 -0.64
C ALA A 74 -10.55 -4.04 0.73
N CYS A 75 -11.57 -3.19 0.83
CA CYS A 75 -12.36 -3.07 2.05
C CYS A 75 -13.25 -4.32 2.28
N SER A 76 -13.83 -4.86 1.22
CA SER A 76 -14.70 -6.05 1.28
C SER A 76 -14.00 -7.27 1.84
N LEU A 77 -12.70 -7.44 1.58
CA LEU A 77 -11.89 -8.51 2.17
C LEU A 77 -11.87 -8.50 3.71
N PHE A 78 -11.97 -7.31 4.32
CA PHE A 78 -12.04 -7.18 5.79
C PHE A 78 -13.46 -7.36 6.33
N LEU A 79 -14.49 -7.25 5.47
CA LEU A 79 -15.89 -7.38 5.83
C LEU A 79 -16.41 -8.81 5.65
N ALA A 80 -15.70 -9.64 4.90
CA ALA A 80 -16.03 -11.04 4.70
C ALA A 80 -15.91 -11.76 6.05
N GLY A 81 -17.05 -11.88 6.73
CA GLY A 81 -17.18 -12.69 7.93
C GLY A 81 -16.94 -14.18 7.62
N PRO A 82 -16.95 -15.04 8.64
CA PRO A 82 -16.77 -16.48 8.45
C PRO A 82 -17.85 -17.01 7.50
N SER A 83 -17.43 -17.35 6.29
CA SER A 83 -18.29 -17.97 5.29
C SER A 83 -18.08 -19.48 5.36
N GLY A 84 -18.99 -20.21 6.03
CA GLY A 84 -18.97 -21.67 6.10
C GLY A 84 -20.07 -22.21 7.01
N PRO A 85 -20.51 -23.49 6.81
CA PRO A 85 -21.54 -24.08 7.62
C PRO A 85 -21.16 -24.25 9.11
N ASP A 86 -19.87 -24.16 9.44
CA ASP A 86 -19.34 -24.32 10.79
C ASP A 86 -18.94 -22.96 11.44
N ALA A 87 -19.31 -21.84 10.83
CA ALA A 87 -19.01 -20.53 11.39
C ALA A 87 -19.77 -20.31 12.71
N PRO A 88 -19.09 -20.03 13.84
CA PRO A 88 -19.75 -19.86 15.12
C PRO A 88 -20.64 -18.61 15.10
N LEU A 89 -21.94 -18.83 15.12
CA LEU A 89 -23.00 -17.80 15.06
C LEU A 89 -22.94 -16.78 16.21
N LEU A 90 -22.19 -17.04 17.28
CA LEU A 90 -22.18 -16.24 18.50
C LEU A 90 -20.90 -15.42 18.75
N ALA A 91 -19.81 -15.71 18.04
CA ALA A 91 -18.57 -14.94 18.19
C ALA A 91 -18.51 -13.67 17.32
N SER A 92 -19.39 -13.58 16.33
CA SER A 92 -19.30 -12.59 15.27
C SER A 92 -19.96 -11.24 15.59
N SER A 93 -20.99 -11.18 16.42
CA SER A 93 -21.81 -9.97 16.49
C SER A 93 -21.15 -8.83 17.30
N ARG A 94 -20.55 -9.11 18.45
CA ARG A 94 -19.97 -8.05 19.29
C ARG A 94 -18.61 -7.55 18.85
N ALA A 95 -17.73 -8.43 18.36
CA ALA A 95 -16.43 -8.04 17.83
C ALA A 95 -16.56 -7.34 16.47
N ALA A 96 -17.53 -7.73 15.66
CA ALA A 96 -17.84 -7.09 14.39
C ALA A 96 -18.47 -5.71 14.57
N GLU A 97 -19.35 -5.50 15.56
CA GLU A 97 -19.99 -4.21 15.83
C GLU A 97 -19.01 -3.10 16.26
N SER A 98 -17.84 -3.46 16.82
CA SER A 98 -16.80 -2.49 17.22
C SER A 98 -15.61 -2.43 16.25
N ALA A 99 -15.59 -3.26 15.22
CA ALA A 99 -14.51 -3.29 14.26
C ALA A 99 -14.52 -2.04 13.37
N THR A 100 -13.34 -1.46 13.16
CA THR A 100 -13.17 -0.31 12.29
C THR A 100 -12.15 -0.61 11.20
N LEU A 101 -12.36 -0.01 10.02
CA LEU A 101 -11.38 0.05 8.95
C LEU A 101 -10.74 1.42 8.91
N THR A 102 -9.43 1.44 8.72
CA THR A 102 -8.69 2.68 8.44
C THR A 102 -8.18 2.64 7.00
N LEU A 103 -8.62 3.61 6.22
CA LEU A 103 -8.21 3.82 4.84
C LEU A 103 -7.29 5.03 4.77
N ARG A 104 -6.09 4.85 4.19
CA ARG A 104 -5.07 5.89 4.07
C ARG A 104 -4.63 6.06 2.63
N PHE A 105 -4.43 7.31 2.25
CA PHE A 105 -3.90 7.72 0.96
C PHE A 105 -2.62 8.53 1.18
N ASP A 106 -1.50 8.00 0.73
CA ASP A 106 -0.20 8.65 0.82
C ASP A 106 0.40 8.82 -0.58
N ARG A 107 0.94 10.01 -0.87
CA ARG A 107 1.74 10.22 -2.07
C ARG A 107 3.20 9.91 -1.77
N LEU A 108 3.80 9.02 -2.56
CA LEU A 108 5.22 8.67 -2.53
C LEU A 108 5.83 9.03 -3.89
N ALA A 109 6.50 10.16 -3.96
CA ALA A 109 7.04 10.66 -5.21
C ALA A 109 6.00 10.60 -6.36
N GLU A 110 6.13 9.65 -7.26
CA GLU A 110 5.28 9.46 -8.44
C GLU A 110 4.24 8.34 -8.27
N HIS A 111 3.96 7.95 -7.03
CA HIS A 111 2.98 6.90 -6.75
C HIS A 111 1.97 7.35 -5.69
N LEU A 112 0.74 6.95 -5.87
CA LEU A 112 -0.29 6.92 -4.84
C LEU A 112 -0.25 5.58 -4.15
N ARG A 113 -0.05 5.57 -2.84
CA ARG A 113 -0.21 4.40 -1.99
C ARG A 113 -1.52 4.49 -1.25
N ILE A 114 -2.33 3.45 -1.38
CA ILE A 114 -3.59 3.29 -0.66
C ILE A 114 -3.42 2.11 0.29
N SER A 115 -3.70 2.30 1.58
CA SER A 115 -3.64 1.23 2.57
C SER A 115 -4.96 1.10 3.28
N VAL A 116 -5.50 -0.11 3.30
CA VAL A 116 -6.69 -0.49 4.08
C VAL A 116 -6.22 -1.34 5.24
N SER A 117 -6.51 -0.94 6.46
CA SER A 117 -6.12 -1.66 7.67
C SER A 117 -7.35 -1.91 8.54
N GLY A 118 -7.38 -3.08 9.14
CA GLY A 118 -8.46 -3.48 10.04
C GLY A 118 -8.12 -4.73 10.84
N PRO A 119 -9.04 -5.21 11.69
CA PRO A 119 -8.87 -6.48 12.37
C PRO A 119 -8.68 -7.58 11.33
N LEU A 120 -7.92 -8.61 11.69
CA LEU A 120 -7.67 -9.72 10.79
C LEU A 120 -8.98 -10.32 10.31
N PRO A 121 -9.19 -10.44 8.99
CA PRO A 121 -10.27 -11.24 8.47
C PRO A 121 -10.05 -12.70 8.90
N LEU A 122 -11.13 -13.43 9.12
CA LEU A 122 -11.06 -14.83 9.54
C LEU A 122 -10.33 -15.71 8.52
N ARG A 123 -10.30 -15.29 7.27
CA ARG A 123 -9.57 -15.93 6.20
C ARG A 123 -8.57 -14.94 5.58
N ARG A 124 -7.31 -15.33 5.53
CA ARG A 124 -6.30 -14.60 4.79
C ARG A 124 -6.67 -14.56 3.30
N PRO A 125 -6.51 -13.41 2.60
CA PRO A 125 -6.65 -13.39 1.16
C PRO A 125 -5.77 -14.44 0.51
N ASP A 126 -6.35 -15.27 -0.36
CA ASP A 126 -5.66 -16.32 -1.08
C ASP A 126 -5.58 -15.96 -2.57
N GLU A 127 -4.55 -16.45 -3.25
CA GLU A 127 -4.37 -16.22 -4.69
C GLU A 127 -5.52 -16.80 -5.53
N ASP A 128 -6.21 -17.81 -5.00
CA ASP A 128 -7.42 -18.40 -5.61
C ASP A 128 -8.70 -17.62 -5.32
N ASP A 129 -8.65 -16.58 -4.50
CA ASP A 129 -9.80 -15.74 -4.19
C ASP A 129 -10.09 -14.80 -5.36
N LEU A 130 -11.37 -14.78 -5.79
CA LEU A 130 -11.82 -13.91 -6.88
C LEU A 130 -11.53 -12.43 -6.59
N GLY A 131 -11.71 -11.99 -5.34
CA GLY A 131 -11.42 -10.64 -4.92
C GLY A 131 -9.94 -10.31 -5.02
N TRP A 132 -9.06 -11.24 -4.64
CA TRP A 132 -7.61 -11.08 -4.82
C TRP A 132 -7.21 -11.00 -6.29
N THR A 133 -7.74 -11.91 -7.11
CA THR A 133 -7.53 -11.90 -8.57
C THR A 133 -7.98 -10.58 -9.19
N MET A 134 -9.14 -10.06 -8.76
CA MET A 134 -9.66 -8.78 -9.23
C MET A 134 -8.74 -7.61 -8.81
N LEU A 135 -8.25 -7.58 -7.58
CA LEU A 135 -7.28 -6.58 -7.11
C LEU A 135 -6.00 -6.60 -7.95
N CYS A 136 -5.45 -7.78 -8.23
CA CYS A 136 -4.27 -7.93 -9.09
C CYS A 136 -4.51 -7.39 -10.51
N ALA A 137 -5.69 -7.58 -11.06
CA ALA A 137 -6.06 -7.07 -12.38
C ALA A 137 -6.23 -5.55 -12.39
N LEU A 138 -6.75 -4.95 -11.31
CA LEU A 138 -7.04 -3.52 -11.21
C LEU A 138 -5.80 -2.67 -10.89
N VAL A 139 -4.92 -3.14 -9.98
CA VAL A 139 -3.82 -2.33 -9.42
C VAL A 139 -2.45 -3.05 -9.46
N GLY A 140 -2.35 -4.15 -10.16
CA GLY A 140 -1.10 -4.89 -10.32
C GLY A 140 -0.77 -5.79 -9.12
N SER A 141 0.11 -5.35 -8.23
CA SER A 141 0.62 -6.21 -7.13
C SER A 141 0.18 -5.70 -5.77
N PRO A 142 -1.03 -6.06 -5.29
CA PRO A 142 -1.45 -5.75 -3.93
C PRO A 142 -0.54 -6.48 -2.93
N ARG A 143 -0.29 -5.83 -1.77
CA ARG A 143 0.54 -6.39 -0.70
C ARG A 143 -0.28 -6.57 0.56
N TRP A 144 -0.22 -7.76 1.12
CA TRP A 144 -0.84 -8.09 2.38
C TRP A 144 0.19 -8.26 3.49
N GLU A 145 0.01 -7.55 4.59
CA GLU A 145 0.85 -7.65 5.77
C GLU A 145 -0.01 -7.81 7.02
N VAL A 146 0.53 -8.51 8.02
CA VAL A 146 -0.10 -8.67 9.33
C VAL A 146 0.89 -8.25 10.39
N ARG A 147 0.48 -7.33 11.28
CA ARG A 147 1.25 -6.90 12.44
C ARG A 147 0.32 -6.72 13.64
N ASP A 148 0.67 -7.31 14.76
CA ASP A 148 -0.04 -7.16 16.04
C ASP A 148 -1.57 -7.40 15.94
N GLY A 149 -1.97 -8.40 15.17
CA GLY A 149 -3.39 -8.72 14.98
C GLY A 149 -4.14 -7.81 14.02
N VAL A 150 -3.45 -6.87 13.37
CA VAL A 150 -4.01 -5.97 12.34
C VAL A 150 -3.55 -6.43 10.97
N GLY A 151 -4.50 -6.65 10.07
CA GLY A 151 -4.24 -6.85 8.65
C GLY A 151 -4.12 -5.52 7.94
N THR A 152 -3.19 -5.40 7.01
CA THR A 152 -3.04 -4.24 6.13
C THR A 152 -2.89 -4.69 4.70
N LEU A 153 -3.78 -4.21 3.85
CA LEU A 153 -3.70 -4.37 2.40
C LEU A 153 -3.23 -3.06 1.78
N THR A 154 -2.15 -3.12 1.00
CA THR A 154 -1.56 -1.96 0.35
C THR A 154 -1.66 -2.08 -1.17
N LEU A 155 -2.21 -1.06 -1.80
CA LEU A 155 -2.31 -0.86 -3.24
C LEU A 155 -1.38 0.28 -3.65
N THR A 156 -0.77 0.18 -4.83
CA THR A 156 0.12 1.22 -5.35
C THR A 156 -0.26 1.54 -6.79
N GLU A 157 -0.46 2.82 -7.07
CA GLU A 157 -0.84 3.34 -8.38
C GLU A 157 0.14 4.41 -8.84
N PRO A 158 0.70 4.34 -10.06
CA PRO A 158 1.51 5.40 -10.63
C PRO A 158 0.67 6.69 -10.82
N ILE A 159 1.26 7.83 -10.45
CA ILE A 159 0.67 9.14 -10.70
C ILE A 159 1.26 9.66 -12.02
N PRO A 160 0.45 10.19 -12.95
CA PRO A 160 0.98 10.80 -14.14
C PRO A 160 1.95 11.92 -13.77
N THR A 161 3.18 11.83 -14.26
CA THR A 161 4.11 12.96 -14.21
C THR A 161 3.61 13.97 -15.22
N GLY A 162 2.95 15.04 -14.75
CA GLY A 162 2.48 16.10 -15.61
C GLY A 162 3.66 16.67 -16.39
N ARG A 163 3.57 16.64 -17.72
CA ARG A 163 4.34 17.57 -18.53
C ARG A 163 3.84 18.96 -18.14
N ALA A 164 4.74 19.72 -17.50
CA ALA A 164 4.57 21.15 -17.34
C ALA A 164 4.52 21.81 -18.74
#